data_2396610813af1aa88c50002ea7d2fff7
#
_entry.id   2396610813af1aa88c50002ea7d2fff7
#
_cell.length_a   1.000
_cell.length_b   1.000
_cell.length_c   1.000
_cell.angle_alpha   90.00
_cell.angle_beta   90.00
_cell.angle_gamma   90.00
#
_symmetry.space_group_name_H-M   'P 1'
#
loop_
_entity.id
_entity.type
_entity.pdbx_description
1 polymer ?
#
loop_
_entity_poly.entity_id
_entity_poly.type
_entity_poly.pdbx_seq_one_letter_code
_entity_poly.pdbx_strand_id
1 'polypeptide(L)'
;MNEHLLHVENLHVVSQGKNPRTLVDDVSFTVKQGEVLGLIGESGAGKSTIGLAILGHCRQGMCIQSGRMTFSGQELTQLSDRQLRQVRGRQIAYVAQSAGAAFNPAITLGEQVIEAALKHKIYPRQQAQAKAIALFEQLGLPDPQAFYQRYPHQVSGGQLQRAMIAMALCAGPELLIFDEPTTALDVTTQLGVLKAISDVIRFSGVAAIYISHDLAVVAQISDHIMVLQHGKTVEQAETAQLLSQPQQDYTRRLLHAQGGSKTPQTGDAPVALDLRNISARYHAQPVLQNISLSLPRGRTLAVIGESGSGKSTLGKVICGLLTPQTGEVSLNQQVLPASLRQRSRVQLRDVQLIHQIPDTALNPKERIGSQISRVLACFTSLNRSQREARVSELLAQVGLHAELAMRFPAALSGGQKQRVCIARALAAEPKIIVCDEPTSALDPLVARDVLALLRQIQQETGIAYLFITHDLQVVREVADEVAVLRQGVIVRHGPVASALAEPLDDYTRELLRSVPEMRVGWLEEMFAN
;
A
#
# COMPACT_ATOMS: atom_id res chain seq x y z
N MET A 1 -37.31 16.57 -9.48
CA MET A 1 -36.35 16.36 -8.38
C MET A 1 -35.10 15.77 -9.02
N ASN A 2 -33.92 16.35 -8.81
CA ASN A 2 -32.67 15.79 -9.39
C ASN A 2 -32.46 14.41 -8.78
N GLU A 3 -32.51 13.36 -9.61
CA GLU A 3 -32.28 11.97 -9.18
C GLU A 3 -30.83 11.72 -8.72
N HIS A 4 -29.89 12.61 -9.07
CA HIS A 4 -28.47 12.47 -8.79
C HIS A 4 -27.97 13.57 -7.85
N LEU A 5 -27.20 13.16 -6.83
CA LEU A 5 -26.50 14.06 -5.90
C LEU A 5 -25.29 14.73 -6.60
N LEU A 6 -24.48 13.93 -7.28
CA LEU A 6 -23.34 14.36 -8.08
C LEU A 6 -23.51 13.91 -9.53
N HIS A 7 -23.28 14.82 -10.47
CA HIS A 7 -23.23 14.53 -11.90
C HIS A 7 -21.96 15.15 -12.50
N VAL A 8 -21.14 14.32 -13.09
CA VAL A 8 -19.89 14.68 -13.79
C VAL A 8 -20.07 14.35 -15.27
N GLU A 9 -19.82 15.34 -16.15
CA GLU A 9 -19.98 15.20 -17.60
C GLU A 9 -18.70 15.64 -18.29
N ASN A 10 -18.15 14.77 -19.15
CA ASN A 10 -17.03 15.01 -20.06
C ASN A 10 -15.85 15.72 -19.38
N LEU A 11 -15.47 15.24 -18.18
CA LEU A 11 -14.38 15.81 -17.40
C LEU A 11 -13.04 15.58 -18.09
N HIS A 12 -12.32 16.68 -18.36
CA HIS A 12 -10.95 16.67 -18.86
C HIS A 12 -10.03 17.41 -17.89
N VAL A 13 -8.96 16.75 -17.46
CA VAL A 13 -7.89 17.33 -16.63
C VAL A 13 -6.55 17.14 -17.31
N VAL A 14 -5.79 18.23 -17.43
CA VAL A 14 -4.49 18.24 -18.11
C VAL A 14 -3.40 18.80 -17.20
N SER A 15 -2.16 18.40 -17.47
CA SER A 15 -0.98 19.05 -16.89
C SER A 15 -0.69 20.37 -17.60
N GLN A 16 -0.26 21.39 -16.83
CA GLN A 16 0.22 22.65 -17.39
C GLN A 16 1.70 22.54 -17.78
N GLY A 17 2.11 23.12 -18.89
CA GLY A 17 3.51 23.12 -19.33
C GLY A 17 3.67 23.19 -20.85
N LYS A 18 4.92 23.11 -21.33
CA LYS A 18 5.23 23.16 -22.78
C LYS A 18 4.66 21.96 -23.56
N ASN A 19 4.52 20.81 -22.90
CA ASN A 19 3.92 19.59 -23.46
C ASN A 19 2.84 19.11 -22.49
N PRO A 20 1.60 19.61 -22.56
CA PRO A 20 0.52 19.20 -21.69
C PRO A 20 0.22 17.71 -21.89
N ARG A 21 0.00 17.01 -20.78
CA ARG A 21 -0.44 15.60 -20.78
C ARG A 21 -1.85 15.53 -20.25
N THR A 22 -2.71 14.79 -20.92
CA THR A 22 -4.06 14.49 -20.43
C THR A 22 -3.95 13.48 -19.29
N LEU A 23 -4.57 13.81 -18.17
CA LEU A 23 -4.59 12.99 -16.95
C LEU A 23 -5.97 12.35 -16.71
N VAL A 24 -7.02 13.06 -17.12
CA VAL A 24 -8.42 12.59 -17.16
C VAL A 24 -8.97 13.01 -18.52
N ASP A 25 -9.56 12.06 -19.24
CA ASP A 25 -9.97 12.22 -20.63
C ASP A 25 -11.40 11.71 -20.82
N ASP A 26 -12.34 12.64 -20.94
CA ASP A 26 -13.74 12.39 -21.23
C ASP A 26 -14.43 11.47 -20.21
N VAL A 27 -14.25 11.75 -18.90
CA VAL A 27 -14.85 10.95 -17.83
C VAL A 27 -16.20 11.52 -17.44
N SER A 28 -17.25 10.66 -17.48
CA SER A 28 -18.61 10.98 -17.10
C SER A 28 -19.19 9.93 -16.17
N PHE A 29 -19.86 10.33 -15.09
CA PHE A 29 -20.52 9.44 -14.15
C PHE A 29 -21.51 10.21 -13.25
N THR A 30 -22.36 9.46 -12.56
CA THR A 30 -23.32 9.99 -11.57
C THR A 30 -23.20 9.25 -10.26
N VAL A 31 -23.56 9.92 -9.16
CA VAL A 31 -23.69 9.31 -7.83
C VAL A 31 -25.02 9.78 -7.24
N LYS A 32 -25.83 8.83 -6.77
CA LYS A 32 -27.11 9.11 -6.09
C LYS A 32 -26.90 9.34 -4.60
N GLN A 33 -27.91 9.87 -3.93
CA GLN A 33 -27.88 9.98 -2.47
C GLN A 33 -27.77 8.59 -1.84
N GLY A 34 -26.81 8.43 -0.90
CA GLY A 34 -26.55 7.17 -0.20
C GLY A 34 -25.84 6.10 -1.03
N GLU A 35 -25.53 6.37 -2.30
CA GLU A 35 -24.82 5.46 -3.20
C GLU A 35 -23.30 5.55 -3.02
N VAL A 36 -22.61 4.42 -3.18
CA VAL A 36 -21.16 4.35 -3.17
C VAL A 36 -20.64 3.96 -4.55
N LEU A 37 -19.89 4.87 -5.17
CA LEU A 37 -19.18 4.61 -6.42
C LEU A 37 -17.71 4.26 -6.15
N GLY A 38 -17.29 3.05 -6.50
CA GLY A 38 -15.90 2.62 -6.48
C GLY A 38 -15.13 3.09 -7.72
N LEU A 39 -13.98 3.72 -7.55
CA LEU A 39 -13.05 4.06 -8.64
C LEU A 39 -11.83 3.16 -8.57
N ILE A 40 -11.62 2.33 -9.59
CA ILE A 40 -10.52 1.36 -9.67
C ILE A 40 -9.65 1.61 -10.91
N GLY A 41 -8.40 1.22 -10.84
CA GLY A 41 -7.41 1.29 -11.93
C GLY A 41 -6.00 1.39 -11.40
N GLU A 42 -5.02 1.33 -12.31
CA GLU A 42 -3.60 1.43 -11.98
C GLU A 42 -3.22 2.79 -11.36
N SER A 43 -2.05 2.86 -10.73
CA SER A 43 -1.47 4.11 -10.28
C SER A 43 -1.27 5.06 -11.48
N GLY A 44 -1.73 6.29 -11.34
CA GLY A 44 -1.72 7.24 -12.45
C GLY A 44 -2.90 7.15 -13.43
N ALA A 45 -3.89 6.27 -13.20
CA ALA A 45 -5.11 6.20 -14.02
C ALA A 45 -6.06 7.41 -13.88
N GLY A 46 -5.75 8.38 -13.00
CA GLY A 46 -6.55 9.60 -12.84
C GLY A 46 -7.51 9.57 -11.64
N LYS A 47 -7.63 8.49 -10.87
CA LYS A 47 -8.59 8.31 -9.77
C LYS A 47 -8.58 9.47 -8.75
N SER A 48 -7.44 9.70 -8.09
CA SER A 48 -7.29 10.81 -7.12
C SER A 48 -7.43 12.18 -7.77
N THR A 49 -7.09 12.30 -9.07
CA THR A 49 -7.28 13.54 -9.83
C THR A 49 -8.76 13.85 -10.01
N ILE A 50 -9.59 12.84 -10.29
CA ILE A 50 -11.06 12.97 -10.34
C ILE A 50 -11.59 13.38 -8.98
N GLY A 51 -11.19 12.68 -7.89
CA GLY A 51 -11.63 13.00 -6.53
C GLY A 51 -11.33 14.46 -6.12
N LEU A 52 -10.13 14.95 -6.46
CA LEU A 52 -9.76 16.34 -6.21
C LEU A 52 -10.50 17.33 -7.13
N ALA A 53 -10.72 16.98 -8.40
CA ALA A 53 -11.44 17.83 -9.35
C ALA A 53 -12.89 18.10 -8.88
N ILE A 54 -13.57 17.12 -8.28
CA ILE A 54 -14.91 17.28 -7.70
C ILE A 54 -14.92 18.35 -6.59
N LEU A 55 -13.81 18.47 -5.85
CA LEU A 55 -13.62 19.55 -4.88
C LEU A 55 -13.28 20.90 -5.53
N GLY A 56 -13.24 20.98 -6.87
CA GLY A 56 -12.75 22.15 -7.59
C GLY A 56 -11.25 22.41 -7.29
N HIS A 57 -10.47 21.37 -6.98
CA HIS A 57 -9.07 21.47 -6.66
C HIS A 57 -8.22 20.67 -7.66
N CYS A 58 -7.15 21.29 -8.16
CA CYS A 58 -6.13 20.62 -8.93
C CYS A 58 -4.79 20.73 -8.21
N ARG A 59 -3.98 19.67 -8.28
CA ARG A 59 -2.59 19.74 -7.81
C ARG A 59 -1.82 20.78 -8.61
N GLN A 60 -0.77 21.33 -8.00
CA GLN A 60 0.09 22.31 -8.67
C GLN A 60 0.59 21.78 -10.04
N GLY A 61 0.45 22.58 -11.08
CA GLY A 61 0.79 22.21 -12.44
C GLY A 61 -0.27 21.40 -13.18
N MET A 62 -1.51 21.33 -12.68
CA MET A 62 -2.66 20.70 -13.32
C MET A 62 -3.83 21.69 -13.38
N CYS A 63 -4.75 21.50 -14.33
CA CYS A 63 -6.00 22.26 -14.42
C CYS A 63 -7.12 21.42 -15.04
N ILE A 64 -8.35 21.74 -14.64
CA ILE A 64 -9.56 21.27 -15.34
C ILE A 64 -9.63 22.05 -16.64
N GLN A 65 -9.54 21.35 -17.76
CA GLN A 65 -9.59 21.95 -19.10
C GLN A 65 -11.03 22.16 -19.56
N SER A 66 -11.87 21.17 -19.35
CA SER A 66 -13.30 21.19 -19.72
C SER A 66 -14.06 20.16 -18.91
N GLY A 67 -15.38 20.16 -19.05
CA GLY A 67 -16.32 19.29 -18.37
C GLY A 67 -17.23 20.08 -17.45
N ARG A 68 -18.33 19.45 -17.04
CA ARG A 68 -19.33 20.01 -16.16
C ARG A 68 -19.47 19.12 -14.93
N MET A 69 -19.51 19.73 -13.76
CA MET A 69 -19.73 19.02 -12.49
C MET A 69 -20.86 19.71 -11.73
N THR A 70 -21.95 19.00 -11.52
CA THR A 70 -23.12 19.49 -10.79
C THR A 70 -23.28 18.70 -9.50
N PHE A 71 -23.37 19.38 -8.35
CA PHE A 71 -23.60 18.80 -7.03
C PHE A 71 -24.83 19.43 -6.37
N SER A 72 -25.80 18.61 -5.96
CA SER A 72 -27.08 19.06 -5.39
C SER A 72 -27.73 20.17 -6.20
N GLY A 73 -27.66 20.09 -7.55
CA GLY A 73 -28.20 21.09 -8.48
C GLY A 73 -27.33 22.33 -8.68
N GLN A 74 -26.18 22.46 -7.99
CA GLN A 74 -25.24 23.57 -8.15
C GLN A 74 -24.07 23.16 -9.03
N GLU A 75 -23.76 23.97 -10.05
CA GLU A 75 -22.63 23.72 -10.94
C GLU A 75 -21.30 24.15 -10.29
N LEU A 76 -20.47 23.15 -9.90
CA LEU A 76 -19.20 23.37 -9.20
C LEU A 76 -18.13 24.03 -10.09
N THR A 77 -18.14 23.75 -11.39
CA THR A 77 -17.13 24.25 -12.35
C THR A 77 -17.19 25.75 -12.56
N GLN A 78 -18.31 26.40 -12.25
CA GLN A 78 -18.50 27.85 -12.38
C GLN A 78 -18.27 28.60 -11.06
N LEU A 79 -18.04 27.89 -9.94
CA LEU A 79 -17.86 28.52 -8.64
C LEU A 79 -16.47 29.14 -8.50
N SER A 80 -16.45 30.35 -7.92
CA SER A 80 -15.19 30.95 -7.46
C SER A 80 -14.60 30.16 -6.29
N ASP A 81 -13.28 30.29 -6.05
CA ASP A 81 -12.62 29.63 -4.91
C ASP A 81 -13.25 29.98 -3.55
N ARG A 82 -13.77 31.21 -3.40
CA ARG A 82 -14.52 31.63 -2.21
C ARG A 82 -15.81 30.81 -2.02
N GLN A 83 -16.53 30.54 -3.09
CA GLN A 83 -17.76 29.72 -3.06
C GLN A 83 -17.43 28.23 -2.86
N LEU A 84 -16.40 27.72 -3.53
CA LEU A 84 -15.93 26.34 -3.34
C LEU A 84 -15.49 26.07 -1.88
N ARG A 85 -14.91 27.06 -1.18
CA ARG A 85 -14.61 26.95 0.26
C ARG A 85 -15.87 26.75 1.13
N GLN A 86 -17.05 27.16 0.69
CA GLN A 86 -18.30 26.90 1.41
C GLN A 86 -18.81 25.47 1.20
N VAL A 87 -18.42 24.84 0.11
CA VAL A 87 -18.76 23.45 -0.22
C VAL A 87 -17.79 22.47 0.45
N ARG A 88 -16.47 22.78 0.35
CA ARG A 88 -15.40 21.93 0.87
C ARG A 88 -15.46 21.81 2.40
N GLY A 89 -15.47 20.58 2.90
CA GLY A 89 -15.52 20.23 4.31
C GLY A 89 -16.90 20.38 4.96
N ARG A 90 -17.87 21.02 4.27
CA ARG A 90 -19.26 21.16 4.74
C ARG A 90 -20.21 20.21 4.01
N GLN A 91 -20.20 20.22 2.68
CA GLN A 91 -21.08 19.41 1.85
C GLN A 91 -20.33 18.23 1.20
N ILE A 92 -19.09 18.49 0.75
CA ILE A 92 -18.18 17.47 0.22
C ILE A 92 -16.96 17.42 1.09
N ALA A 93 -16.65 16.26 1.68
CA ALA A 93 -15.47 16.05 2.49
C ALA A 93 -14.54 15.01 1.85
N TYR A 94 -13.24 15.11 2.17
CA TYR A 94 -12.19 14.29 1.58
C TYR A 94 -11.38 13.61 2.66
N VAL A 95 -11.24 12.30 2.52
CA VAL A 95 -10.41 11.44 3.37
C VAL A 95 -9.16 11.08 2.57
N ALA A 96 -8.02 11.63 2.98
CA ALA A 96 -6.77 11.50 2.24
C ALA A 96 -6.13 10.12 2.42
N GLN A 97 -5.25 9.74 1.50
CA GLN A 97 -4.50 8.48 1.51
C GLN A 97 -3.65 8.30 2.78
N SER A 98 -3.02 9.36 3.27
CA SER A 98 -2.13 9.32 4.44
C SER A 98 -2.67 10.18 5.58
N ALA A 99 -3.23 9.53 6.59
CA ALA A 99 -3.66 10.21 7.81
C ALA A 99 -2.49 10.91 8.53
N GLY A 100 -1.30 10.28 8.54
CA GLY A 100 -0.11 10.88 9.13
C GLY A 100 0.33 12.20 8.50
N ALA A 101 0.07 12.39 7.20
CA ALA A 101 0.36 13.65 6.50
C ALA A 101 -0.78 14.68 6.62
N ALA A 102 -2.01 14.23 6.92
CA ALA A 102 -3.18 15.10 7.01
C ALA A 102 -3.28 15.85 8.35
N PHE A 103 -2.82 15.21 9.44
CA PHE A 103 -2.89 15.81 10.77
C PHE A 103 -1.67 16.67 11.12
N ASN A 104 -1.93 17.78 11.80
CA ASN A 104 -0.87 18.60 12.42
C ASN A 104 -0.40 17.92 13.73
N PRO A 105 0.88 17.54 13.87
CA PRO A 105 1.38 16.83 15.04
C PRO A 105 1.36 17.66 16.34
N ALA A 106 1.23 18.98 16.24
CA ALA A 106 1.23 19.91 17.39
C ALA A 106 -0.17 20.21 17.95
N ILE A 107 -1.24 19.70 17.32
CA ILE A 107 -2.64 19.95 17.72
C ILE A 107 -3.28 18.61 18.09
N THR A 108 -4.12 18.59 19.14
CA THR A 108 -4.85 17.37 19.52
C THR A 108 -5.80 16.91 18.43
N LEU A 109 -6.09 15.61 18.40
CA LEU A 109 -6.96 15.00 17.40
C LEU A 109 -8.38 15.58 17.44
N GLY A 110 -8.92 15.76 18.65
CA GLY A 110 -10.27 16.30 18.81
C GLY A 110 -10.43 17.72 18.26
N GLU A 111 -9.44 18.59 18.50
CA GLU A 111 -9.47 19.96 17.99
C GLU A 111 -9.44 20.02 16.46
N GLN A 112 -8.69 19.13 15.83
CA GLN A 112 -8.63 19.03 14.37
C GLN A 112 -9.92 18.46 13.78
N VAL A 113 -10.53 17.48 14.46
CA VAL A 113 -11.79 16.87 14.02
C VAL A 113 -12.93 17.88 13.98
N ILE A 114 -13.02 18.80 14.95
CA ILE A 114 -14.10 19.78 15.01
C ILE A 114 -13.85 21.03 14.15
N GLU A 115 -12.66 21.21 13.59
CA GLU A 115 -12.25 22.44 12.90
C GLU A 115 -13.22 22.83 11.77
N ALA A 116 -13.59 21.86 10.90
CA ALA A 116 -14.50 22.14 9.78
C ALA A 116 -15.89 22.60 10.26
N ALA A 117 -16.44 21.92 11.27
CA ALA A 117 -17.74 22.26 11.84
C ALA A 117 -17.77 23.67 12.46
N LEU A 118 -16.68 24.05 13.14
CA LEU A 118 -16.54 25.40 13.72
C LEU A 118 -16.34 26.47 12.64
N LYS A 119 -15.47 26.21 11.65
CA LYS A 119 -15.16 27.16 10.57
C LYS A 119 -16.36 27.48 9.70
N HIS A 120 -17.18 26.48 9.44
CA HIS A 120 -18.46 26.63 8.71
C HIS A 120 -19.63 27.07 9.61
N LYS A 121 -19.40 27.25 10.92
CA LYS A 121 -20.43 27.65 11.90
C LYS A 121 -21.65 26.71 11.92
N ILE A 122 -21.41 25.40 11.75
CA ILE A 122 -22.48 24.39 11.72
C ILE A 122 -22.95 24.12 13.16
N TYR A 123 -22.01 23.99 14.09
CA TYR A 123 -22.26 23.74 15.51
C TYR A 123 -21.50 24.73 16.40
N PRO A 124 -22.06 25.10 17.57
CA PRO A 124 -21.27 25.70 18.64
C PRO A 124 -20.18 24.69 19.12
N ARG A 125 -19.08 25.21 19.67
CA ARG A 125 -17.91 24.39 20.06
C ARG A 125 -18.28 23.17 20.95
N GLN A 126 -19.15 23.38 21.95
CA GLN A 126 -19.55 22.30 22.85
C GLN A 126 -20.29 21.16 22.11
N GLN A 127 -21.17 21.50 21.16
CA GLN A 127 -21.87 20.51 20.35
C GLN A 127 -20.92 19.81 19.36
N ALA A 128 -20.01 20.55 18.74
CA ALA A 128 -18.99 19.97 17.85
C ALA A 128 -18.09 18.98 18.61
N GLN A 129 -17.70 19.29 19.84
CA GLN A 129 -16.93 18.40 20.70
C GLN A 129 -17.72 17.14 21.05
N ALA A 130 -18.96 17.27 21.48
CA ALA A 130 -19.83 16.12 21.78
C ALA A 130 -20.00 15.21 20.54
N LYS A 131 -20.20 15.81 19.34
CA LYS A 131 -20.29 15.07 18.07
C LYS A 131 -18.98 14.35 17.72
N ALA A 132 -17.81 14.98 17.92
CA ALA A 132 -16.53 14.34 17.67
C ALA A 132 -16.32 13.12 18.59
N ILE A 133 -16.68 13.22 19.88
CA ILE A 133 -16.59 12.11 20.83
C ILE A 133 -17.53 10.98 20.41
N ALA A 134 -18.78 11.27 20.02
CA ALA A 134 -19.71 10.28 19.52
C ALA A 134 -19.21 9.59 18.23
N LEU A 135 -18.57 10.32 17.31
CA LEU A 135 -17.95 9.76 16.13
C LEU A 135 -16.76 8.85 16.47
N PHE A 136 -15.95 9.22 17.47
CA PHE A 136 -14.87 8.35 17.93
C PHE A 136 -15.40 7.03 18.49
N GLU A 137 -16.48 7.07 19.27
CA GLU A 137 -17.16 5.88 19.78
C GLU A 137 -17.72 5.01 18.64
N GLN A 138 -18.45 5.62 17.71
CA GLN A 138 -19.03 4.94 16.54
C GLN A 138 -17.95 4.29 15.65
N LEU A 139 -16.78 4.91 15.52
CA LEU A 139 -15.64 4.40 14.77
C LEU A 139 -14.77 3.43 15.59
N GLY A 140 -15.22 3.00 16.78
CA GLY A 140 -14.52 2.03 17.62
C GLY A 140 -13.16 2.49 18.12
N LEU A 141 -12.99 3.80 18.37
CA LEU A 141 -11.77 4.32 18.98
C LEU A 141 -11.83 4.16 20.51
N PRO A 142 -10.75 3.68 21.14
CA PRO A 142 -10.75 3.38 22.58
C PRO A 142 -10.79 4.68 23.41
N ASP A 143 -11.60 4.70 24.47
CA ASP A 143 -11.75 5.85 25.36
C ASP A 143 -11.92 7.17 24.58
N PRO A 144 -13.08 7.41 23.94
CA PRO A 144 -13.30 8.55 23.04
C PRO A 144 -12.99 9.91 23.66
N GLN A 145 -13.23 10.06 24.97
CA GLN A 145 -12.95 11.31 25.68
C GLN A 145 -11.45 11.56 25.87
N ALA A 146 -10.70 10.53 26.29
CA ALA A 146 -9.25 10.61 26.37
C ALA A 146 -8.62 10.68 24.99
N PHE A 147 -9.19 10.00 23.97
CA PHE A 147 -8.74 10.03 22.59
C PHE A 147 -8.80 11.45 22.00
N TYR A 148 -9.82 12.22 22.35
CA TYR A 148 -9.96 13.63 21.93
C TYR A 148 -8.73 14.48 22.29
N GLN A 149 -8.11 14.22 23.43
CA GLN A 149 -6.95 14.95 23.94
C GLN A 149 -5.60 14.43 23.42
N ARG A 150 -5.57 13.29 22.73
CA ARG A 150 -4.33 12.72 22.19
C ARG A 150 -3.82 13.48 20.98
N TYR A 151 -2.51 13.43 20.80
CA TYR A 151 -1.82 13.93 19.62
C TYR A 151 -1.64 12.84 18.57
N PRO A 152 -1.45 13.17 17.27
CA PRO A 152 -1.28 12.20 16.20
C PRO A 152 -0.20 11.14 16.46
N HIS A 153 0.92 11.52 17.06
CA HIS A 153 2.04 10.63 17.38
C HIS A 153 1.79 9.64 18.54
N GLN A 154 0.67 9.77 19.24
CA GLN A 154 0.31 8.94 20.40
C GLN A 154 -0.67 7.82 20.05
N VAL A 155 -1.02 7.66 18.78
CA VAL A 155 -2.02 6.71 18.31
C VAL A 155 -1.48 5.86 17.16
N SER A 156 -2.08 4.67 16.94
CA SER A 156 -1.71 3.79 15.83
C SER A 156 -2.18 4.35 14.47
N GLY A 157 -1.60 3.85 13.36
CA GLY A 157 -2.01 4.25 12.00
C GLY A 157 -3.49 4.04 11.72
N GLY A 158 -4.06 2.90 12.12
CA GLY A 158 -5.49 2.63 11.96
C GLY A 158 -6.39 3.51 12.84
N GLN A 159 -5.94 3.85 14.06
CA GLN A 159 -6.66 4.81 14.91
C GLN A 159 -6.62 6.21 14.29
N LEU A 160 -5.48 6.62 13.74
CA LEU A 160 -5.34 7.90 13.06
C LEU A 160 -6.20 7.97 11.80
N GLN A 161 -6.29 6.88 11.04
CA GLN A 161 -7.15 6.78 9.85
C GLN A 161 -8.62 6.92 10.24
N ARG A 162 -9.09 6.22 11.29
CA ARG A 162 -10.45 6.36 11.81
C ARG A 162 -10.73 7.77 12.35
N ALA A 163 -9.75 8.42 12.98
CA ALA A 163 -9.87 9.83 13.39
C ALA A 163 -10.02 10.77 12.18
N MET A 164 -9.36 10.50 11.05
CA MET A 164 -9.50 11.27 9.81
C MET A 164 -10.90 11.09 9.20
N ILE A 165 -11.48 9.90 9.28
CA ILE A 165 -12.89 9.67 8.89
C ILE A 165 -13.82 10.48 9.81
N ALA A 166 -13.59 10.49 11.13
CA ALA A 166 -14.35 11.33 12.06
C ALA A 166 -14.25 12.82 11.71
N MET A 167 -13.06 13.29 11.32
CA MET A 167 -12.82 14.67 10.89
C MET A 167 -13.63 15.01 9.63
N ALA A 168 -13.70 14.13 8.65
CA ALA A 168 -14.48 14.31 7.44
C ALA A 168 -15.99 14.34 7.74
N LEU A 169 -16.48 13.56 8.71
CA LEU A 169 -17.89 13.42 9.06
C LEU A 169 -18.41 14.48 10.02
N CYS A 170 -17.55 15.13 10.79
CA CYS A 170 -17.95 16.00 11.89
C CYS A 170 -18.87 17.16 11.44
N ALA A 171 -18.65 17.66 10.24
CA ALA A 171 -19.48 18.71 9.64
C ALA A 171 -20.81 18.21 9.02
N GLY A 172 -21.02 16.90 8.92
CA GLY A 172 -22.21 16.30 8.32
C GLY A 172 -22.30 16.48 6.80
N PRO A 173 -21.28 16.03 6.04
CA PRO A 173 -21.26 16.17 4.58
C PRO A 173 -22.33 15.29 3.92
N GLU A 174 -22.71 15.65 2.69
CA GLU A 174 -23.60 14.86 1.83
C GLU A 174 -22.82 13.86 0.96
N LEU A 175 -21.54 14.19 0.65
CA LEU A 175 -20.65 13.35 -0.15
C LEU A 175 -19.29 13.20 0.55
N LEU A 176 -18.81 11.95 0.66
CA LEU A 176 -17.46 11.62 1.10
C LEU A 176 -16.61 11.12 -0.07
N ILE A 177 -15.39 11.59 -0.19
CA ILE A 177 -14.42 11.09 -1.14
C ILE A 177 -13.29 10.42 -0.33
N PHE A 178 -13.19 9.10 -0.44
CA PHE A 178 -12.13 8.30 0.16
C PHE A 178 -11.04 8.06 -0.88
N ASP A 179 -9.84 8.58 -0.64
CA ASP A 179 -8.69 8.37 -1.54
C ASP A 179 -7.73 7.36 -0.90
N GLU A 180 -7.87 6.09 -1.27
CA GLU A 180 -7.08 4.96 -0.77
C GLU A 180 -7.00 4.88 0.77
N PRO A 181 -8.12 4.90 1.51
CA PRO A 181 -8.14 5.09 2.95
C PRO A 181 -7.55 3.91 3.74
N THR A 182 -7.32 2.76 3.12
CA THR A 182 -6.81 1.55 3.77
C THR A 182 -5.40 1.15 3.29
N THR A 183 -4.84 1.89 2.33
CA THR A 183 -3.47 1.64 1.83
C THR A 183 -2.45 1.85 2.96
N ALA A 184 -1.45 1.00 3.03
CA ALA A 184 -0.42 0.97 4.08
C ALA A 184 -0.90 0.53 5.49
N LEU A 185 -2.09 -0.04 5.60
CA LEU A 185 -2.54 -0.74 6.81
C LEU A 185 -2.30 -2.25 6.66
N ASP A 186 -2.01 -2.93 7.76
CA ASP A 186 -2.04 -4.39 7.78
C ASP A 186 -3.47 -4.92 7.67
N VAL A 187 -3.63 -6.19 7.26
CA VAL A 187 -4.93 -6.77 6.91
C VAL A 187 -5.97 -6.73 8.05
N THR A 188 -5.56 -6.90 9.30
CA THR A 188 -6.46 -6.86 10.46
C THR A 188 -6.91 -5.42 10.75
N THR A 189 -6.00 -4.46 10.73
CA THR A 189 -6.30 -3.03 10.85
C THR A 189 -7.14 -2.52 9.68
N GLN A 190 -6.85 -2.97 8.45
CA GLN A 190 -7.61 -2.66 7.25
C GLN A 190 -9.07 -3.09 7.38
N LEU A 191 -9.31 -4.34 7.84
CA LEU A 191 -10.67 -4.86 8.07
C LEU A 191 -11.45 -3.98 9.05
N GLY A 192 -10.83 -3.58 10.17
CA GLY A 192 -11.47 -2.71 11.16
C GLY A 192 -11.81 -1.31 10.61
N VAL A 193 -10.95 -0.74 9.75
CA VAL A 193 -11.24 0.56 9.09
C VAL A 193 -12.34 0.39 8.04
N LEU A 194 -12.31 -0.69 7.27
CA LEU A 194 -13.30 -1.00 6.24
C LEU A 194 -14.70 -1.13 6.85
N LYS A 195 -14.81 -1.88 7.96
CA LYS A 195 -16.06 -2.01 8.74
C LYS A 195 -16.56 -0.65 9.22
N ALA A 196 -15.67 0.17 9.79
CA ALA A 196 -16.03 1.50 10.27
C ALA A 196 -16.54 2.41 9.14
N ILE A 197 -15.93 2.35 7.95
CA ILE A 197 -16.41 3.08 6.75
C ILE A 197 -17.78 2.58 6.32
N SER A 198 -17.97 1.26 6.20
CA SER A 198 -19.25 0.65 5.81
C SER A 198 -20.37 1.04 6.77
N ASP A 199 -20.13 0.93 8.08
CA ASP A 199 -21.12 1.29 9.10
C ASP A 199 -21.51 2.77 9.02
N VAL A 200 -20.53 3.66 8.88
CA VAL A 200 -20.79 5.09 8.75
C VAL A 200 -21.63 5.41 7.52
N ILE A 201 -21.30 4.87 6.36
CA ILE A 201 -22.05 5.09 5.12
C ILE A 201 -23.49 4.61 5.30
N ARG A 202 -23.67 3.39 5.82
CA ARG A 202 -24.99 2.79 6.04
C ARG A 202 -25.86 3.58 7.02
N PHE A 203 -25.30 4.03 8.16
CA PHE A 203 -26.07 4.71 9.21
C PHE A 203 -26.31 6.19 8.90
N SER A 204 -25.38 6.86 8.22
CA SER A 204 -25.55 8.28 7.89
C SER A 204 -26.30 8.53 6.59
N GLY A 205 -26.40 7.53 5.70
CA GLY A 205 -26.97 7.69 4.36
C GLY A 205 -26.17 8.66 3.47
N VAL A 206 -24.91 8.91 3.80
CA VAL A 206 -24.00 9.75 3.03
C VAL A 206 -23.60 9.03 1.74
N ALA A 207 -23.58 9.76 0.62
CA ALA A 207 -23.02 9.21 -0.61
C ALA A 207 -21.49 9.17 -0.55
N ALA A 208 -20.87 8.24 -1.27
CA ALA A 208 -19.42 8.16 -1.26
C ALA A 208 -18.81 7.86 -2.63
N ILE A 209 -17.60 8.35 -2.84
CA ILE A 209 -16.69 7.90 -3.88
C ILE A 209 -15.51 7.21 -3.18
N TYR A 210 -15.33 5.92 -3.46
CA TYR A 210 -14.28 5.12 -2.85
C TYR A 210 -13.20 4.79 -3.87
N ILE A 211 -12.04 5.43 -3.73
CA ILE A 211 -10.89 5.25 -4.63
C ILE A 211 -9.96 4.21 -4.02
N SER A 212 -9.65 3.16 -4.77
CA SER A 212 -8.64 2.16 -4.41
C SER A 212 -8.02 1.53 -5.65
N HIS A 213 -6.91 0.84 -5.45
CA HIS A 213 -6.35 -0.09 -6.44
C HIS A 213 -6.68 -1.56 -6.09
N ASP A 214 -7.27 -1.82 -4.92
CA ASP A 214 -7.67 -3.15 -4.46
C ASP A 214 -9.16 -3.39 -4.74
N LEU A 215 -9.44 -4.23 -5.73
CA LEU A 215 -10.79 -4.56 -6.16
C LEU A 215 -11.57 -5.35 -5.10
N ALA A 216 -10.89 -6.21 -4.32
CA ALA A 216 -11.54 -6.99 -3.26
C ALA A 216 -12.05 -6.06 -2.15
N VAL A 217 -11.30 -5.01 -1.82
CA VAL A 217 -11.72 -3.97 -0.87
C VAL A 217 -12.91 -3.17 -1.38
N VAL A 218 -12.85 -2.72 -2.65
CA VAL A 218 -13.92 -1.92 -3.26
C VAL A 218 -15.22 -2.71 -3.36
N ALA A 219 -15.13 -3.99 -3.66
CA ALA A 219 -16.28 -4.90 -3.74
C ALA A 219 -17.07 -5.03 -2.43
N GLN A 220 -16.45 -4.70 -1.28
CA GLN A 220 -17.12 -4.76 0.03
C GLN A 220 -17.98 -3.53 0.35
N ILE A 221 -17.75 -2.40 -0.33
CA ILE A 221 -18.35 -1.12 0.05
C ILE A 221 -19.17 -0.52 -1.09
N SER A 222 -18.79 -0.77 -2.35
CA SER A 222 -19.33 -0.04 -3.50
C SER A 222 -20.54 -0.72 -4.11
N ASP A 223 -21.57 0.07 -4.43
CA ASP A 223 -22.75 -0.37 -5.19
C ASP A 223 -22.42 -0.52 -6.68
N HIS A 224 -21.67 0.46 -7.22
CA HIS A 224 -21.18 0.48 -8.59
C HIS A 224 -19.66 0.64 -8.62
N ILE A 225 -19.03 0.07 -9.62
CA ILE A 225 -17.58 0.21 -9.85
C ILE A 225 -17.34 0.81 -11.22
N MET A 226 -16.49 1.83 -11.28
CA MET A 226 -15.95 2.41 -12.51
C MET A 226 -14.45 2.08 -12.60
N VAL A 227 -14.08 1.40 -13.67
CA VAL A 227 -12.70 1.00 -13.98
C VAL A 227 -12.07 2.05 -14.87
N LEU A 228 -10.92 2.58 -14.46
CA LEU A 228 -10.17 3.63 -15.14
C LEU A 228 -8.83 3.10 -15.66
N GLN A 229 -8.48 3.46 -16.89
CA GLN A 229 -7.15 3.21 -17.47
C GLN A 229 -6.71 4.42 -18.30
N HIS A 230 -5.50 4.90 -18.07
CA HIS A 230 -4.92 6.05 -18.81
C HIS A 230 -5.84 7.28 -18.87
N GLY A 231 -6.54 7.58 -17.79
CA GLY A 231 -7.43 8.73 -17.68
C GLY A 231 -8.82 8.53 -18.25
N LYS A 232 -9.13 7.36 -18.81
CA LYS A 232 -10.43 7.05 -19.45
C LYS A 232 -11.20 6.01 -18.66
N THR A 233 -12.53 6.09 -18.73
CA THR A 233 -13.40 5.02 -18.27
C THR A 233 -13.32 3.83 -19.24
N VAL A 234 -12.95 2.67 -18.71
CA VAL A 234 -12.90 1.41 -19.46
C VAL A 234 -14.22 0.65 -19.33
N GLU A 235 -14.73 0.56 -18.10
CA GLU A 235 -15.96 -0.16 -17.80
C GLU A 235 -16.62 0.44 -16.56
N GLN A 236 -17.96 0.46 -16.54
CA GLN A 236 -18.74 0.83 -15.37
C GLN A 236 -19.97 -0.06 -15.28
N ALA A 237 -20.17 -0.69 -14.11
CA ALA A 237 -21.30 -1.58 -13.86
C ALA A 237 -21.60 -1.68 -12.35
N GLU A 238 -22.73 -2.30 -12.00
CA GLU A 238 -22.99 -2.77 -10.64
C GLU A 238 -21.89 -3.70 -10.18
N THR A 239 -21.53 -3.62 -8.91
CA THR A 239 -20.41 -4.38 -8.35
C THR A 239 -20.54 -5.88 -8.60
N ALA A 240 -21.71 -6.48 -8.34
CA ALA A 240 -21.94 -7.90 -8.55
C ALA A 240 -21.80 -8.30 -10.02
N GLN A 241 -22.29 -7.48 -10.95
CA GLN A 241 -22.18 -7.70 -12.39
C GLN A 241 -20.73 -7.60 -12.86
N LEU A 242 -19.98 -6.59 -12.44
CA LEU A 242 -18.58 -6.40 -12.84
C LEU A 242 -17.69 -7.54 -12.36
N LEU A 243 -17.94 -8.06 -11.15
CA LEU A 243 -17.19 -9.21 -10.61
C LEU A 243 -17.49 -10.51 -11.33
N SER A 244 -18.77 -10.75 -11.69
CA SER A 244 -19.19 -12.03 -12.30
C SER A 244 -19.06 -12.08 -13.81
N GLN A 245 -19.25 -10.93 -14.49
CA GLN A 245 -19.33 -10.85 -15.96
C GLN A 245 -18.62 -9.61 -16.52
N PRO A 246 -17.30 -9.45 -16.28
CA PRO A 246 -16.54 -8.32 -16.80
C PRO A 246 -16.53 -8.33 -18.32
N GLN A 247 -16.85 -7.19 -18.94
CA GLN A 247 -16.95 -7.09 -20.40
C GLN A 247 -15.62 -6.74 -21.06
N GLN A 248 -14.76 -6.00 -20.34
CA GLN A 248 -13.50 -5.49 -20.87
C GLN A 248 -12.31 -6.38 -20.47
N ASP A 249 -11.36 -6.59 -21.39
CA ASP A 249 -10.16 -7.39 -21.12
C ASP A 249 -9.29 -6.82 -19.99
N TYR A 250 -9.23 -5.50 -19.88
CA TYR A 250 -8.50 -4.85 -18.79
C TYR A 250 -9.13 -5.18 -17.42
N THR A 251 -10.46 -5.12 -17.30
CA THR A 251 -11.19 -5.50 -16.10
C THR A 251 -10.95 -6.98 -15.75
N ARG A 252 -11.00 -7.88 -16.73
CA ARG A 252 -10.68 -9.31 -16.55
C ARG A 252 -9.26 -9.49 -16.01
N ARG A 253 -8.29 -8.77 -16.56
CA ARG A 253 -6.90 -8.82 -16.09
C ARG A 253 -6.74 -8.33 -14.65
N LEU A 254 -7.46 -7.28 -14.25
CA LEU A 254 -7.47 -6.79 -12.86
C LEU A 254 -8.06 -7.84 -11.91
N LEU A 255 -9.16 -8.48 -12.28
CA LEU A 255 -9.79 -9.56 -11.51
C LEU A 255 -8.86 -10.78 -11.36
N HIS A 256 -8.17 -11.16 -12.43
CA HIS A 256 -7.23 -12.29 -12.43
C HIS A 256 -5.82 -11.94 -11.94
N ALA A 257 -5.56 -10.67 -11.60
CA ALA A 257 -4.28 -10.28 -11.03
C ALA A 257 -4.05 -10.87 -9.63
N GLN A 258 -5.13 -11.25 -8.95
CA GLN A 258 -5.11 -11.92 -7.66
C GLN A 258 -5.39 -13.41 -7.88
N GLY A 259 -4.39 -14.29 -7.85
CA GLY A 259 -4.70 -15.72 -7.88
C GLY A 259 -3.67 -16.66 -8.51
N GLY A 260 -2.39 -16.41 -8.29
CA GLY A 260 -1.35 -17.41 -8.56
C GLY A 260 -1.06 -18.25 -7.32
N SER A 261 -0.79 -19.55 -7.47
CA SER A 261 -0.16 -20.35 -6.42
C SER A 261 1.15 -20.92 -6.93
N LYS A 262 2.19 -20.85 -6.11
CA LYS A 262 3.47 -21.48 -6.42
C LYS A 262 3.36 -22.99 -6.21
N THR A 263 3.78 -23.79 -7.18
CA THR A 263 3.96 -25.22 -6.94
C THR A 263 5.13 -25.41 -5.97
N PRO A 264 4.93 -26.06 -4.81
CA PRO A 264 6.01 -26.26 -3.84
C PRO A 264 7.16 -27.02 -4.49
N GLN A 265 8.36 -26.51 -4.32
CA GLN A 265 9.55 -27.25 -4.75
C GLN A 265 9.85 -28.33 -3.71
N THR A 266 9.79 -29.60 -4.10
CA THR A 266 10.17 -30.76 -3.28
C THR A 266 11.65 -31.06 -3.44
N GLY A 267 12.31 -31.49 -2.36
CA GLY A 267 13.72 -31.91 -2.33
C GLY A 267 14.55 -31.18 -1.28
N ASP A 268 15.59 -31.86 -0.81
CA ASP A 268 16.56 -31.33 0.15
C ASP A 268 17.50 -30.35 -0.57
N ALA A 269 17.37 -29.06 -0.27
CA ALA A 269 18.32 -28.04 -0.69
C ALA A 269 19.20 -27.64 0.51
N PRO A 270 20.50 -27.38 0.31
CA PRO A 270 21.36 -26.94 1.40
C PRO A 270 20.90 -25.61 1.99
N VAL A 271 20.97 -25.47 3.31
CA VAL A 271 20.58 -24.25 4.02
C VAL A 271 21.52 -23.12 3.62
N ALA A 272 20.94 -22.05 3.07
CA ALA A 272 21.67 -20.83 2.70
C ALA A 272 21.77 -19.85 3.88
N LEU A 273 20.67 -19.65 4.62
CA LEU A 273 20.59 -18.77 5.79
C LEU A 273 20.05 -19.56 6.97
N ASP A 274 20.70 -19.45 8.12
CA ASP A 274 20.26 -20.04 9.38
C ASP A 274 20.27 -18.99 10.48
N LEU A 275 19.16 -18.85 11.17
CA LEU A 275 18.95 -17.94 12.30
C LEU A 275 18.78 -18.79 13.55
N ARG A 276 19.57 -18.54 14.59
CA ARG A 276 19.49 -19.29 15.84
C ARG A 276 19.29 -18.36 17.03
N ASN A 277 18.13 -18.52 17.70
CA ASN A 277 17.80 -17.85 18.96
C ASN A 277 17.97 -16.32 18.91
N ILE A 278 17.61 -15.69 17.78
CA ILE A 278 17.73 -14.25 17.57
C ILE A 278 16.77 -13.50 18.49
N SER A 279 17.32 -12.65 19.35
CA SER A 279 16.55 -11.66 20.11
C SER A 279 17.10 -10.27 19.86
N ALA A 280 16.19 -9.29 19.66
CA ALA A 280 16.57 -7.91 19.35
C ALA A 280 15.62 -6.90 19.99
N ARG A 281 16.14 -5.70 20.27
CA ARG A 281 15.36 -4.59 20.86
C ARG A 281 15.74 -3.25 20.24
N TYR A 282 14.82 -2.30 20.36
CA TYR A 282 15.12 -0.88 20.20
C TYR A 282 15.09 -0.21 21.57
N HIS A 283 16.22 0.40 21.99
CA HIS A 283 16.39 0.91 23.35
C HIS A 283 16.04 -0.15 24.42
N ALA A 284 15.00 0.07 25.21
CA ALA A 284 14.55 -0.86 26.25
C ALA A 284 13.43 -1.82 25.78
N GLN A 285 12.84 -1.58 24.61
CA GLN A 285 11.67 -2.34 24.14
C GLN A 285 12.09 -3.56 23.33
N PRO A 286 11.79 -4.81 23.77
CA PRO A 286 12.05 -6.01 22.99
C PRO A 286 11.13 -6.03 21.76
N VAL A 287 11.69 -6.45 20.61
CA VAL A 287 10.97 -6.51 19.33
C VAL A 287 11.06 -7.90 18.71
N LEU A 288 12.16 -8.64 18.93
CA LEU A 288 12.30 -10.03 18.53
C LEU A 288 12.70 -10.86 19.74
N GLN A 289 12.12 -12.05 19.89
CA GLN A 289 12.34 -12.94 21.01
C GLN A 289 12.54 -14.37 20.50
N ASN A 290 13.77 -14.87 20.67
CA ASN A 290 14.16 -16.27 20.41
C ASN A 290 13.75 -16.79 19.01
N ILE A 291 13.98 -16.00 17.95
CA ILE A 291 13.67 -16.38 16.57
C ILE A 291 14.69 -17.36 16.03
N SER A 292 14.20 -18.51 15.58
CA SER A 292 15.00 -19.52 14.88
C SER A 292 14.29 -19.90 13.59
N LEU A 293 14.98 -19.75 12.45
CA LEU A 293 14.49 -20.00 11.09
C LEU A 293 15.63 -20.45 10.20
N SER A 294 15.34 -21.32 9.26
CA SER A 294 16.26 -21.70 8.19
C SER A 294 15.66 -21.38 6.83
N LEU A 295 16.51 -20.97 5.88
CA LEU A 295 16.14 -20.69 4.51
C LEU A 295 17.04 -21.49 3.57
N PRO A 296 16.52 -22.50 2.86
CA PRO A 296 17.29 -23.27 1.90
C PRO A 296 17.64 -22.45 0.64
N ARG A 297 18.71 -22.83 -0.03
CA ARG A 297 19.14 -22.21 -1.29
C ARG A 297 18.07 -22.34 -2.37
N GLY A 298 17.86 -21.27 -3.12
CA GLY A 298 16.87 -21.24 -4.21
C GLY A 298 15.41 -21.27 -3.75
N ARG A 299 15.16 -21.18 -2.43
CA ARG A 299 13.81 -21.17 -1.85
C ARG A 299 13.41 -19.76 -1.41
N THR A 300 12.12 -19.60 -1.20
CA THR A 300 11.53 -18.39 -0.62
C THR A 300 10.86 -18.70 0.71
N LEU A 301 11.36 -18.08 1.78
CA LEU A 301 10.71 -18.06 3.08
C LEU A 301 9.95 -16.75 3.23
N ALA A 302 8.64 -16.81 3.34
CA ALA A 302 7.83 -15.64 3.67
C ALA A 302 7.76 -15.43 5.19
N VAL A 303 7.82 -14.16 5.62
CA VAL A 303 7.58 -13.75 7.01
C VAL A 303 6.37 -12.83 7.01
N ILE A 304 5.29 -13.27 7.66
CA ILE A 304 4.01 -12.55 7.73
C ILE A 304 3.65 -12.18 9.18
N GLY A 305 2.69 -11.28 9.33
CA GLY A 305 2.18 -10.80 10.62
C GLY A 305 1.76 -9.35 10.54
N GLU A 306 1.12 -8.84 11.60
CA GLU A 306 0.67 -7.45 11.71
C GLU A 306 1.80 -6.43 11.66
N SER A 307 1.44 -5.16 11.43
CA SER A 307 2.37 -4.04 11.56
C SER A 307 2.94 -3.98 12.98
N GLY A 308 4.26 -3.80 13.09
CA GLY A 308 4.92 -3.80 14.39
C GLY A 308 5.24 -5.20 14.97
N SER A 309 4.91 -6.31 14.31
CA SER A 309 5.24 -7.66 14.80
C SER A 309 6.75 -7.99 14.80
N GLY A 310 7.58 -7.18 14.13
CA GLY A 310 9.04 -7.35 14.10
C GLY A 310 9.62 -7.80 12.75
N LYS A 311 8.83 -7.97 11.68
CA LYS A 311 9.25 -8.46 10.36
C LYS A 311 10.43 -7.70 9.77
N SER A 312 10.30 -6.38 9.60
CA SER A 312 11.38 -5.53 9.06
C SER A 312 12.59 -5.47 10.00
N THR A 313 12.36 -5.63 11.32
CA THR A 313 13.46 -5.75 12.31
C THR A 313 14.27 -7.03 12.08
N LEU A 314 13.60 -8.15 11.77
CA LEU A 314 14.27 -9.40 11.41
C LEU A 314 15.12 -9.22 10.15
N GLY A 315 14.59 -8.57 9.10
CA GLY A 315 15.35 -8.23 7.90
C GLY A 315 16.58 -7.37 8.20
N LYS A 316 16.45 -6.37 9.08
CA LYS A 316 17.58 -5.52 9.51
C LYS A 316 18.65 -6.30 10.28
N VAL A 317 18.27 -7.25 11.13
CA VAL A 317 19.22 -8.13 11.85
C VAL A 317 19.98 -9.00 10.85
N ILE A 318 19.31 -9.63 9.90
CA ILE A 318 19.95 -10.45 8.87
C ILE A 318 20.94 -9.64 8.04
N CYS A 319 20.59 -8.42 7.65
CA CYS A 319 21.48 -7.52 6.93
C CYS A 319 22.59 -6.89 7.78
N GLY A 320 22.60 -7.11 9.12
CA GLY A 320 23.58 -6.52 10.04
C GLY A 320 23.38 -5.02 10.30
N LEU A 321 22.21 -4.47 9.91
CA LEU A 321 21.80 -3.08 10.16
C LEU A 321 21.35 -2.87 11.60
N LEU A 322 20.92 -3.94 12.27
CA LEU A 322 20.61 -3.99 13.69
C LEU A 322 21.36 -5.16 14.32
N THR A 323 22.14 -4.88 15.36
CA THR A 323 22.85 -5.92 16.12
C THR A 323 21.87 -6.61 17.07
N PRO A 324 21.69 -7.95 16.99
CA PRO A 324 20.86 -8.68 17.94
C PRO A 324 21.50 -8.67 19.34
N GLN A 325 20.67 -8.87 20.38
CA GLN A 325 21.16 -9.04 21.76
C GLN A 325 21.71 -10.43 22.00
N THR A 326 21.03 -11.44 21.44
CA THR A 326 21.39 -12.85 21.54
C THR A 326 21.17 -13.53 20.19
N GLY A 327 21.78 -14.68 20.03
CA GLY A 327 21.66 -15.51 18.84
C GLY A 327 22.65 -15.13 17.75
N GLU A 328 22.65 -15.91 16.68
CA GLU A 328 23.56 -15.78 15.56
C GLU A 328 22.88 -15.96 14.22
N VAL A 329 23.42 -15.29 13.22
CA VAL A 329 23.01 -15.41 11.81
C VAL A 329 24.14 -16.11 11.06
N SER A 330 23.84 -17.22 10.41
CA SER A 330 24.83 -17.97 9.61
C SER A 330 24.43 -17.97 8.14
N LEU A 331 25.40 -17.77 7.26
CA LEU A 331 25.28 -17.86 5.80
C LEU A 331 26.11 -19.03 5.30
N ASN A 332 25.53 -20.03 4.63
CA ASN A 332 26.19 -21.25 4.19
C ASN A 332 27.05 -21.86 5.30
N GLN A 333 26.51 -22.04 6.50
CA GLN A 333 27.15 -22.58 7.70
C GLN A 333 28.25 -21.70 8.30
N GLN A 334 28.50 -20.50 7.79
CA GLN A 334 29.46 -19.55 8.36
C GLN A 334 28.71 -18.46 9.14
N VAL A 335 29.04 -18.30 10.41
CA VAL A 335 28.48 -17.24 11.25
C VAL A 335 28.87 -15.87 10.71
N LEU A 336 27.88 -15.02 10.47
CA LEU A 336 28.09 -13.63 10.06
C LEU A 336 28.36 -12.74 11.28
N PRO A 337 29.31 -11.80 11.20
CA PRO A 337 29.40 -10.74 12.21
C PRO A 337 28.06 -10.02 12.38
N ALA A 338 27.69 -9.79 13.64
CA ALA A 338 26.38 -9.20 13.97
C ALA A 338 26.22 -7.77 13.42
N SER A 339 27.31 -7.00 13.36
CA SER A 339 27.31 -5.63 12.82
C SER A 339 27.76 -5.59 11.37
N LEU A 340 27.06 -4.83 10.53
CA LEU A 340 27.42 -4.56 9.14
C LEU A 340 28.88 -4.10 8.97
N ARG A 341 29.38 -3.27 9.91
CA ARG A 341 30.75 -2.73 9.85
C ARG A 341 31.84 -3.78 10.00
N GLN A 342 31.55 -4.93 10.58
CA GLN A 342 32.49 -6.03 10.81
C GLN A 342 32.42 -7.08 9.70
N ARG A 343 31.42 -7.00 8.80
CA ARG A 343 31.26 -7.94 7.69
C ARG A 343 32.29 -7.68 6.59
N SER A 344 32.87 -8.74 6.09
CA SER A 344 33.74 -8.68 4.92
C SER A 344 32.99 -8.25 3.66
N ARG A 345 33.72 -7.78 2.64
CA ARG A 345 33.13 -7.38 1.35
C ARG A 345 32.34 -8.52 0.70
N VAL A 346 32.77 -9.77 0.84
CA VAL A 346 32.07 -10.94 0.33
C VAL A 346 30.74 -11.15 1.08
N GLN A 347 30.75 -11.05 2.41
CA GLN A 347 29.54 -11.19 3.23
C GLN A 347 28.53 -10.08 2.97
N LEU A 348 29.00 -8.85 2.69
CA LEU A 348 28.13 -7.73 2.29
C LEU A 348 27.54 -7.94 0.90
N ARG A 349 28.30 -8.48 -0.04
CA ARG A 349 27.85 -8.85 -1.38
C ARG A 349 26.75 -9.90 -1.33
N ASP A 350 26.97 -10.95 -0.55
CA ASP A 350 26.14 -12.16 -0.53
C ASP A 350 24.75 -11.94 0.09
N VAL A 351 24.55 -10.87 0.88
CA VAL A 351 23.24 -10.52 1.50
C VAL A 351 22.83 -9.12 1.08
N GLN A 352 21.78 -9.01 0.28
CA GLN A 352 21.26 -7.73 -0.20
C GLN A 352 19.84 -7.47 0.33
N LEU A 353 19.44 -6.21 0.36
CA LEU A 353 18.12 -5.75 0.83
C LEU A 353 17.40 -4.95 -0.24
N ILE A 354 16.17 -5.33 -0.54
CA ILE A 354 15.22 -4.53 -1.29
C ILE A 354 14.27 -3.90 -0.29
N HIS A 355 14.26 -2.56 -0.23
CA HIS A 355 13.45 -1.78 0.71
C HIS A 355 12.00 -1.64 0.24
N GLN A 356 11.10 -1.45 1.20
CA GLN A 356 9.67 -1.26 1.01
C GLN A 356 9.35 -0.07 0.09
N ILE A 357 10.01 1.07 0.29
CA ILE A 357 9.75 2.31 -0.46
C ILE A 357 10.94 2.59 -1.38
N PRO A 358 10.81 2.42 -2.71
CA PRO A 358 11.90 2.66 -3.66
C PRO A 358 12.43 4.10 -3.63
N ASP A 359 11.57 5.08 -3.37
CA ASP A 359 11.96 6.50 -3.31
C ASP A 359 12.95 6.80 -2.18
N THR A 360 12.89 6.07 -1.08
CA THR A 360 13.86 6.21 0.04
C THR A 360 15.16 5.44 -0.23
N ALA A 361 15.09 4.45 -1.11
CA ALA A 361 16.23 3.59 -1.45
C ALA A 361 17.09 4.18 -2.57
N LEU A 362 16.52 5.00 -3.46
CA LEU A 362 17.20 5.61 -4.59
C LEU A 362 17.60 7.05 -4.29
N ASN A 363 18.84 7.42 -4.62
CA ASN A 363 19.29 8.81 -4.48
C ASN A 363 18.64 9.68 -5.57
N PRO A 364 17.78 10.66 -5.23
CA PRO A 364 17.06 11.47 -6.22
C PRO A 364 17.99 12.38 -7.05
N LYS A 365 19.20 12.65 -6.57
CA LYS A 365 20.19 13.51 -7.21
C LYS A 365 21.17 12.75 -8.12
N GLU A 366 21.04 11.44 -8.24
CA GLU A 366 21.93 10.60 -9.05
C GLU A 366 21.17 9.86 -10.15
N ARG A 367 21.82 9.68 -11.31
CA ARG A 367 21.27 8.89 -12.39
C ARG A 367 21.20 7.41 -12.02
N ILE A 368 20.23 6.71 -12.56
CA ILE A 368 19.98 5.28 -12.28
C ILE A 368 21.23 4.44 -12.58
N GLY A 369 21.85 4.62 -13.74
CA GLY A 369 23.06 3.86 -14.13
C GLY A 369 24.22 4.08 -13.17
N SER A 370 24.39 5.29 -12.62
CA SER A 370 25.44 5.59 -11.66
C SER A 370 25.24 4.83 -10.33
N GLN A 371 23.99 4.70 -9.88
CA GLN A 371 23.67 4.00 -8.64
C GLN A 371 23.93 2.49 -8.77
N ILE A 372 23.58 1.87 -9.91
CA ILE A 372 23.86 0.46 -10.18
C ILE A 372 25.38 0.24 -10.38
N SER A 373 26.03 1.10 -11.17
CA SER A 373 27.48 1.03 -11.43
C SER A 373 28.33 1.13 -10.17
N ARG A 374 27.85 1.87 -9.14
CA ARG A 374 28.52 1.95 -7.83
C ARG A 374 28.56 0.60 -7.14
N VAL A 375 27.47 -0.17 -7.17
CA VAL A 375 27.42 -1.52 -6.59
C VAL A 375 28.38 -2.45 -7.32
N LEU A 376 28.39 -2.41 -8.66
CA LEU A 376 29.36 -3.17 -9.47
C LEU A 376 30.81 -2.79 -9.13
N ALA A 377 31.12 -1.49 -9.00
CA ALA A 377 32.46 -1.04 -8.60
C ALA A 377 32.84 -1.49 -7.19
N CYS A 378 31.85 -1.64 -6.30
CA CYS A 378 32.08 -2.10 -4.94
C CYS A 378 32.35 -3.60 -4.88
N PHE A 379 31.69 -4.44 -5.66
CA PHE A 379 31.69 -5.89 -5.50
C PHE A 379 32.34 -6.68 -6.64
N THR A 380 32.70 -6.03 -7.75
CA THR A 380 33.33 -6.67 -8.91
C THR A 380 34.68 -6.02 -9.24
N SER A 381 35.45 -6.66 -10.11
CA SER A 381 36.69 -6.13 -10.69
C SER A 381 36.49 -5.48 -12.07
N LEU A 382 35.24 -5.25 -12.50
CA LEU A 382 34.93 -4.70 -13.80
C LEU A 382 35.49 -3.28 -13.97
N ASN A 383 36.10 -2.98 -15.12
CA ASN A 383 36.47 -1.62 -15.51
C ASN A 383 35.23 -0.77 -15.85
N ARG A 384 35.42 0.52 -16.14
CA ARG A 384 34.31 1.45 -16.38
C ARG A 384 33.42 1.02 -17.54
N SER A 385 34.01 0.67 -18.69
CA SER A 385 33.25 0.26 -19.88
C SER A 385 32.47 -1.04 -19.64
N GLN A 386 33.08 -2.00 -18.98
CA GLN A 386 32.43 -3.26 -18.59
C GLN A 386 31.25 -3.02 -17.62
N ARG A 387 31.41 -2.09 -16.65
CA ARG A 387 30.29 -1.72 -15.76
C ARG A 387 29.15 -1.07 -16.50
N GLU A 388 29.43 -0.19 -17.48
CA GLU A 388 28.40 0.45 -18.30
C GLU A 388 27.62 -0.60 -19.12
N ALA A 389 28.31 -1.56 -19.73
CA ALA A 389 27.67 -2.70 -20.39
C ALA A 389 26.82 -3.53 -19.42
N ARG A 390 27.38 -3.87 -18.25
CA ARG A 390 26.68 -4.68 -17.24
C ARG A 390 25.45 -3.97 -16.66
N VAL A 391 25.48 -2.65 -16.52
CA VAL A 391 24.29 -1.85 -16.14
C VAL A 391 23.18 -2.03 -17.17
N SER A 392 23.49 -1.98 -18.46
CA SER A 392 22.50 -2.18 -19.53
C SER A 392 21.90 -3.58 -19.52
N GLU A 393 22.72 -4.62 -19.27
CA GLU A 393 22.26 -6.01 -19.12
C GLU A 393 21.34 -6.17 -17.90
N LEU A 394 21.72 -5.60 -16.74
CA LEU A 394 20.91 -5.67 -15.52
C LEU A 394 19.56 -4.95 -15.68
N LEU A 395 19.54 -3.81 -16.37
CA LEU A 395 18.29 -3.12 -16.70
C LEU A 395 17.41 -3.99 -17.61
N ALA A 396 17.98 -4.59 -18.66
CA ALA A 396 17.26 -5.50 -19.54
C ALA A 396 16.74 -6.73 -18.78
N GLN A 397 17.53 -7.32 -17.89
CA GLN A 397 17.13 -8.45 -17.04
C GLN A 397 15.89 -8.16 -16.19
N VAL A 398 15.72 -6.91 -15.73
CA VAL A 398 14.53 -6.49 -15.00
C VAL A 398 13.43 -5.89 -15.90
N GLY A 399 13.53 -6.06 -17.23
CA GLY A 399 12.55 -5.59 -18.19
C GLY A 399 12.51 -4.06 -18.36
N LEU A 400 13.67 -3.40 -18.20
CA LEU A 400 13.82 -1.95 -18.39
C LEU A 400 14.73 -1.65 -19.58
N HIS A 401 14.41 -0.59 -20.35
CA HIS A 401 15.27 -0.12 -21.43
C HIS A 401 16.57 0.49 -20.90
N ALA A 402 17.69 0.21 -21.56
CA ALA A 402 19.02 0.71 -21.21
C ALA A 402 19.12 2.24 -21.10
N GLU A 403 18.31 2.97 -21.88
CA GLU A 403 18.24 4.44 -21.86
C GLU A 403 17.86 5.01 -20.49
N LEU A 404 17.15 4.24 -19.67
CA LEU A 404 16.77 4.64 -18.31
C LEU A 404 17.99 4.83 -17.40
N ALA A 405 19.15 4.25 -17.72
CA ALA A 405 20.41 4.49 -17.02
C ALA A 405 20.76 5.98 -16.91
N MET A 406 20.38 6.78 -17.91
CA MET A 406 20.66 8.23 -17.97
C MET A 406 19.60 9.07 -17.24
N ARG A 407 18.49 8.48 -16.80
CA ARG A 407 17.40 9.20 -16.11
C ARG A 407 17.67 9.29 -14.60
N PHE A 408 16.99 10.26 -13.98
CA PHE A 408 16.92 10.39 -12.52
C PHE A 408 15.67 9.67 -11.98
N PRO A 409 15.67 9.24 -10.71
CA PRO A 409 14.51 8.54 -10.11
C PRO A 409 13.17 9.24 -10.28
N ALA A 410 13.14 10.57 -10.21
CA ALA A 410 11.92 11.37 -10.37
C ALA A 410 11.23 11.21 -11.73
N ALA A 411 11.95 10.73 -12.76
CA ALA A 411 11.40 10.50 -14.10
C ALA A 411 10.83 9.09 -14.30
N LEU A 412 10.88 8.23 -13.28
CA LEU A 412 10.44 6.82 -13.33
C LEU A 412 9.11 6.63 -12.60
N SER A 413 8.30 5.68 -13.09
CA SER A 413 7.12 5.19 -12.36
C SER A 413 7.51 4.39 -11.12
N GLY A 414 6.57 4.15 -10.19
CA GLY A 414 6.81 3.33 -8.99
C GLY A 414 7.34 1.94 -9.31
N GLY A 415 6.72 1.25 -10.26
CA GLY A 415 7.18 -0.09 -10.71
C GLY A 415 8.55 -0.06 -11.39
N GLN A 416 8.87 0.98 -12.17
CA GLN A 416 10.20 1.15 -12.73
C GLN A 416 11.26 1.38 -11.65
N LYS A 417 10.97 2.20 -10.64
CA LYS A 417 11.86 2.41 -9.49
C LYS A 417 12.11 1.10 -8.73
N GLN A 418 11.08 0.30 -8.53
CA GLN A 418 11.19 -1.00 -7.87
C GLN A 418 12.08 -1.96 -8.66
N ARG A 419 11.88 -2.06 -9.98
CA ARG A 419 12.73 -2.85 -10.87
C ARG A 419 14.19 -2.37 -10.86
N VAL A 420 14.44 -1.07 -10.73
CA VAL A 420 15.80 -0.52 -10.53
C VAL A 420 16.39 -0.95 -9.19
N CYS A 421 15.61 -0.97 -8.11
CA CYS A 421 16.08 -1.48 -6.81
C CYS A 421 16.45 -2.97 -6.89
N ILE A 422 15.69 -3.77 -7.65
CA ILE A 422 16.00 -5.18 -7.93
C ILE A 422 17.30 -5.28 -8.74
N ALA A 423 17.46 -4.53 -9.85
CA ALA A 423 18.67 -4.51 -10.66
C ALA A 423 19.91 -4.13 -9.83
N ARG A 424 19.76 -3.16 -8.92
CA ARG A 424 20.82 -2.74 -8.00
C ARG A 424 21.22 -3.84 -7.04
N ALA A 425 20.27 -4.60 -6.49
CA ALA A 425 20.55 -5.74 -5.64
C ALA A 425 21.26 -6.85 -6.42
N LEU A 426 20.82 -7.16 -7.64
CA LEU A 426 21.43 -8.16 -8.53
C LEU A 426 22.84 -7.79 -8.99
N ALA A 427 23.18 -6.50 -9.06
CA ALA A 427 24.53 -6.03 -9.39
C ALA A 427 25.61 -6.53 -8.42
N ALA A 428 25.21 -6.91 -7.20
CA ALA A 428 26.11 -7.53 -6.22
C ALA A 428 26.30 -9.05 -6.44
N GLU A 429 25.49 -9.70 -7.28
CA GLU A 429 25.44 -11.17 -7.43
C GLU A 429 25.23 -11.88 -6.09
N PRO A 430 24.13 -11.56 -5.37
CA PRO A 430 23.90 -12.02 -4.00
C PRO A 430 23.50 -13.49 -3.96
N LYS A 431 23.70 -14.13 -2.81
CA LYS A 431 23.13 -15.45 -2.49
C LYS A 431 21.77 -15.36 -1.87
N ILE A 432 21.52 -14.27 -1.12
CA ILE A 432 20.26 -14.00 -0.43
C ILE A 432 19.83 -12.58 -0.70
N ILE A 433 18.54 -12.41 -0.97
CA ILE A 433 17.90 -11.11 -1.00
C ILE A 433 16.79 -11.09 0.06
N VAL A 434 16.87 -10.13 0.98
CA VAL A 434 15.78 -9.77 1.89
C VAL A 434 14.87 -8.80 1.13
N CYS A 435 13.63 -9.18 0.89
CA CYS A 435 12.61 -8.36 0.26
C CYS A 435 11.66 -7.83 1.34
N ASP A 436 11.80 -6.57 1.72
CA ASP A 436 10.95 -5.94 2.74
C ASP A 436 9.78 -5.25 2.05
N GLU A 437 8.63 -5.92 1.98
CA GLU A 437 7.38 -5.48 1.33
C GLU A 437 7.58 -4.92 -0.10
N PRO A 438 8.20 -5.67 -1.02
CA PRO A 438 8.67 -5.12 -2.29
C PRO A 438 7.54 -4.72 -3.26
N THR A 439 6.29 -5.07 -2.96
CA THR A 439 5.12 -4.81 -3.81
C THR A 439 4.05 -3.94 -3.15
N SER A 440 4.18 -3.58 -1.87
CA SER A 440 3.14 -2.87 -1.09
C SER A 440 2.77 -1.48 -1.62
N ALA A 441 3.68 -0.82 -2.35
CA ALA A 441 3.46 0.51 -2.93
C ALA A 441 3.10 0.48 -4.43
N LEU A 442 2.82 -0.71 -4.98
CA LEU A 442 2.54 -0.93 -6.40
C LEU A 442 1.08 -1.29 -6.61
N ASP A 443 0.54 -0.93 -7.78
CA ASP A 443 -0.76 -1.43 -8.20
C ASP A 443 -0.70 -2.94 -8.52
N PRO A 444 -1.84 -3.67 -8.49
CA PRO A 444 -1.87 -5.13 -8.57
C PRO A 444 -1.22 -5.72 -9.82
N LEU A 445 -1.37 -5.09 -10.99
CA LEU A 445 -0.78 -5.59 -12.23
C LEU A 445 0.74 -5.44 -12.23
N VAL A 446 1.25 -4.28 -11.81
CA VAL A 446 2.70 -4.04 -11.69
C VAL A 446 3.32 -4.91 -10.60
N ALA A 447 2.61 -5.09 -9.47
CA ALA A 447 3.04 -5.98 -8.39
C ALA A 447 3.22 -7.43 -8.90
N ARG A 448 2.24 -7.95 -9.65
CA ARG A 448 2.30 -9.28 -10.27
C ARG A 448 3.49 -9.42 -11.23
N ASP A 449 3.74 -8.41 -12.07
CA ASP A 449 4.89 -8.42 -12.98
C ASP A 449 6.22 -8.44 -12.22
N VAL A 450 6.33 -7.72 -11.09
CA VAL A 450 7.52 -7.73 -10.23
C VAL A 450 7.69 -9.08 -9.54
N LEU A 451 6.60 -9.71 -9.07
CA LEU A 451 6.66 -11.05 -8.47
C LEU A 451 7.06 -12.11 -9.49
N ALA A 452 6.52 -12.06 -10.70
CA ALA A 452 6.91 -12.95 -11.81
C ALA A 452 8.41 -12.79 -12.14
N LEU A 453 8.90 -11.55 -12.21
CA LEU A 453 10.32 -11.25 -12.41
C LEU A 453 11.20 -11.85 -11.30
N LEU A 454 10.83 -11.68 -10.02
CA LEU A 454 11.60 -12.23 -8.90
C LEU A 454 11.64 -13.77 -8.94
N ARG A 455 10.53 -14.42 -9.31
CA ARG A 455 10.48 -15.88 -9.51
C ARG A 455 11.38 -16.35 -10.65
N GLN A 456 11.36 -15.65 -11.79
CA GLN A 456 12.25 -15.94 -12.91
C GLN A 456 13.70 -15.83 -12.51
N ILE A 457 14.10 -14.73 -11.85
CA ILE A 457 15.47 -14.52 -11.36
C ILE A 457 15.87 -15.65 -10.39
N GLN A 458 14.98 -16.07 -9.49
CA GLN A 458 15.24 -17.18 -8.58
C GLN A 458 15.53 -18.48 -9.31
N GLN A 459 14.75 -18.81 -10.32
CA GLN A 459 14.93 -20.01 -11.14
C GLN A 459 16.25 -20.00 -11.91
N GLU A 460 16.63 -18.84 -12.46
CA GLU A 460 17.86 -18.69 -13.25
C GLU A 460 19.12 -18.68 -12.39
N THR A 461 19.07 -18.09 -11.19
CA THR A 461 20.26 -17.80 -10.39
C THR A 461 20.41 -18.67 -9.13
N GLY A 462 19.32 -19.28 -8.65
CA GLY A 462 19.29 -20.01 -7.39
C GLY A 462 19.41 -19.11 -6.15
N ILE A 463 19.11 -17.83 -6.25
CA ILE A 463 19.06 -16.89 -5.12
C ILE A 463 17.96 -17.32 -4.15
N ALA A 464 18.24 -17.28 -2.84
CA ALA A 464 17.23 -17.47 -1.81
C ALA A 464 16.60 -16.14 -1.42
N TYR A 465 15.27 -16.13 -1.21
CA TYR A 465 14.54 -14.94 -0.79
C TYR A 465 13.99 -15.08 0.63
N LEU A 466 14.28 -14.09 1.49
CA LEU A 466 13.47 -13.84 2.66
C LEU A 466 12.46 -12.76 2.27
N PHE A 467 11.18 -13.13 2.20
CA PHE A 467 10.12 -12.27 1.69
C PHE A 467 9.21 -11.79 2.83
N ILE A 468 9.34 -10.53 3.21
CA ILE A 468 8.52 -9.91 4.25
C ILE A 468 7.30 -9.29 3.58
N THR A 469 6.11 -9.67 4.01
CA THR A 469 4.85 -9.13 3.49
C THR A 469 3.71 -9.30 4.50
N HIS A 470 2.66 -8.52 4.34
CA HIS A 470 1.38 -8.71 5.01
C HIS A 470 0.32 -9.28 4.06
N ASP A 471 0.64 -9.41 2.78
CA ASP A 471 -0.27 -9.92 1.75
C ASP A 471 -0.14 -11.44 1.61
N LEU A 472 -1.18 -12.15 2.04
CA LEU A 472 -1.25 -13.63 1.99
C LEU A 472 -1.38 -14.19 0.57
N GLN A 473 -1.90 -13.40 -0.38
CA GLN A 473 -1.96 -13.82 -1.78
C GLN A 473 -0.55 -13.83 -2.37
N VAL A 474 0.25 -12.81 -2.07
CA VAL A 474 1.67 -12.76 -2.44
C VAL A 474 2.42 -13.97 -1.85
N VAL A 475 2.15 -14.32 -0.57
CA VAL A 475 2.78 -15.52 0.05
C VAL A 475 2.48 -16.78 -0.75
N ARG A 476 1.21 -17.02 -1.09
CA ARG A 476 0.80 -18.19 -1.89
C ARG A 476 1.45 -18.22 -3.27
N GLU A 477 1.71 -17.06 -3.85
CA GLU A 477 2.29 -16.93 -5.18
C GLU A 477 3.81 -17.15 -5.22
N VAL A 478 4.58 -16.72 -4.18
CA VAL A 478 6.04 -16.71 -4.25
C VAL A 478 6.73 -17.62 -3.24
N ALA A 479 6.10 -17.96 -2.11
CA ALA A 479 6.76 -18.63 -1.01
C ALA A 479 6.70 -20.17 -1.11
N ASP A 480 7.75 -20.82 -0.64
CA ASP A 480 7.81 -22.27 -0.39
C ASP A 480 7.40 -22.56 1.06
N GLU A 481 7.90 -21.73 1.99
CA GLU A 481 7.61 -21.81 3.41
C GLU A 481 7.14 -20.45 3.93
N VAL A 482 6.41 -20.47 5.04
CA VAL A 482 5.93 -19.26 5.72
C VAL A 482 6.20 -19.35 7.22
N ALA A 483 6.63 -18.24 7.79
CA ALA A 483 6.72 -18.01 9.23
C ALA A 483 5.76 -16.89 9.63
N VAL A 484 4.86 -17.18 10.57
CA VAL A 484 3.90 -16.22 11.12
C VAL A 484 4.49 -15.60 12.37
N LEU A 485 4.71 -14.30 12.35
CA LEU A 485 5.34 -13.54 13.43
C LEU A 485 4.29 -12.69 14.16
N ARG A 486 4.15 -12.91 15.47
CA ARG A 486 3.29 -12.15 16.37
C ARG A 486 4.10 -11.58 17.52
N GLN A 487 4.09 -10.26 17.73
CA GLN A 487 4.77 -9.59 18.86
C GLN A 487 6.21 -10.09 19.11
N GLY A 488 6.96 -10.25 18.01
CA GLY A 488 8.37 -10.67 18.07
C GLY A 488 8.61 -12.17 18.27
N VAL A 489 7.58 -13.02 18.24
CA VAL A 489 7.67 -14.47 18.39
C VAL A 489 7.10 -15.17 17.15
N ILE A 490 7.72 -16.27 16.70
CA ILE A 490 7.15 -17.12 15.65
C ILE A 490 6.08 -18.00 16.31
N VAL A 491 4.83 -17.82 15.86
CA VAL A 491 3.68 -18.62 16.33
C VAL A 491 3.44 -19.83 15.44
N ARG A 492 3.86 -19.76 14.18
CA ARG A 492 3.73 -20.85 13.22
C ARG A 492 4.84 -20.79 12.16
N HIS A 493 5.32 -21.96 11.70
CA HIS A 493 6.30 -22.08 10.63
C HIS A 493 6.12 -23.40 9.88
N GLY A 494 6.32 -23.39 8.58
CA GLY A 494 6.31 -24.59 7.74
C GLY A 494 6.01 -24.30 6.27
N PRO A 495 5.86 -25.35 5.44
CA PRO A 495 5.43 -25.21 4.06
C PRO A 495 4.10 -24.46 3.96
N VAL A 496 3.97 -23.56 2.96
CA VAL A 496 2.78 -22.70 2.80
C VAL A 496 1.47 -23.49 2.84
N ALA A 497 1.42 -24.62 2.13
CA ALA A 497 0.21 -25.45 2.04
C ALA A 497 -0.26 -25.98 3.40
N SER A 498 0.64 -26.36 4.29
CA SER A 498 0.31 -26.90 5.61
C SER A 498 0.24 -25.82 6.69
N ALA A 499 1.09 -24.81 6.60
CA ALA A 499 1.13 -23.74 7.59
C ALA A 499 -0.10 -22.82 7.51
N LEU A 500 -0.73 -22.69 6.33
CA LEU A 500 -1.95 -21.90 6.15
C LEU A 500 -3.22 -22.76 6.02
N ALA A 501 -3.18 -24.04 6.44
CA ALA A 501 -4.31 -24.95 6.47
C ALA A 501 -4.68 -25.33 7.91
N GLU A 502 -5.96 -25.68 8.11
CA GLU A 502 -6.44 -26.16 9.42
C GLU A 502 -5.73 -27.48 9.85
N PRO A 503 -5.48 -27.70 11.15
CA PRO A 503 -5.84 -26.83 12.26
C PRO A 503 -4.90 -25.61 12.41
N LEU A 504 -5.48 -24.45 12.64
CA LEU A 504 -4.77 -23.17 12.78
C LEU A 504 -4.76 -22.72 14.25
N ASP A 505 -3.70 -22.01 14.66
CA ASP A 505 -3.75 -21.17 15.86
C ASP A 505 -4.67 -19.97 15.61
N ASP A 506 -5.20 -19.38 16.69
CA ASP A 506 -6.21 -18.32 16.63
C ASP A 506 -5.73 -17.09 15.86
N TYR A 507 -4.45 -16.71 16.02
CA TYR A 507 -3.89 -15.56 15.35
C TYR A 507 -3.72 -15.77 13.83
N THR A 508 -3.21 -16.93 13.42
CA THR A 508 -3.09 -17.26 12.00
C THR A 508 -4.47 -17.34 11.34
N ARG A 509 -5.47 -17.88 12.06
CA ARG A 509 -6.86 -17.91 11.60
C ARG A 509 -7.44 -16.50 11.44
N GLU A 510 -7.19 -15.60 12.40
CA GLU A 510 -7.59 -14.20 12.33
C GLU A 510 -6.97 -13.48 11.13
N LEU A 511 -5.65 -13.65 10.90
CA LEU A 511 -4.98 -13.10 9.72
C LEU A 511 -5.60 -13.58 8.42
N LEU A 512 -5.85 -14.88 8.29
CA LEU A 512 -6.43 -15.47 7.08
C LEU A 512 -7.86 -14.97 6.81
N ARG A 513 -8.67 -14.88 7.88
CA ARG A 513 -10.05 -14.39 7.79
C ARG A 513 -10.12 -12.89 7.48
N SER A 514 -9.08 -12.12 7.83
CA SER A 514 -9.06 -10.66 7.60
C SER A 514 -8.76 -10.26 6.16
N VAL A 515 -8.43 -11.20 5.28
CA VAL A 515 -8.18 -10.91 3.86
C VAL A 515 -9.51 -10.74 3.13
N PRO A 516 -9.79 -9.58 2.51
CA PRO A 516 -11.02 -9.37 1.76
C PRO A 516 -11.16 -10.36 0.61
N GLU A 517 -12.35 -10.97 0.49
CA GLU A 517 -12.69 -11.83 -0.63
C GLU A 517 -13.29 -11.02 -1.78
N MET A 518 -13.04 -11.49 -3.01
CA MET A 518 -13.57 -10.85 -4.22
C MET A 518 -15.03 -11.26 -4.48
N ARG A 519 -15.91 -10.98 -3.52
CA ARG A 519 -17.35 -11.21 -3.59
C ARG A 519 -18.10 -10.18 -2.75
N VAL A 520 -19.29 -9.86 -3.16
CA VAL A 520 -20.20 -8.99 -2.40
C VAL A 520 -20.67 -9.68 -1.12
N GLY A 521 -20.81 -8.93 -0.02
CA GLY A 521 -21.37 -9.41 1.23
C GLY A 521 -20.39 -10.12 2.19
N TRP A 522 -19.13 -10.33 1.79
CA TRP A 522 -18.14 -10.96 2.66
C TRP A 522 -17.91 -10.16 3.96
N LEU A 523 -17.82 -8.82 3.87
CA LEU A 523 -17.62 -7.97 5.03
C LEU A 523 -18.76 -8.10 6.06
N GLU A 524 -19.99 -8.20 5.59
CA GLU A 524 -21.17 -8.35 6.43
C GLU A 524 -21.20 -9.71 7.13
N GLU A 525 -20.88 -10.78 6.40
CA GLU A 525 -20.79 -12.14 6.95
C GLU A 525 -19.71 -12.24 8.03
N MET A 526 -18.56 -11.56 7.84
CA MET A 526 -17.46 -11.54 8.80
C MET A 526 -17.84 -10.95 10.16
N PHE A 527 -18.80 -10.04 10.22
CA PHE A 527 -19.24 -9.37 11.44
C PHE A 527 -20.66 -9.78 11.90
N ALA A 528 -21.32 -10.68 11.17
CA ALA A 528 -22.60 -11.28 11.57
C ALA A 528 -22.44 -12.45 12.56
N ASN A 529 -21.22 -13.01 12.65
CA ASN A 529 -20.81 -14.08 13.55
C ASN A 529 -19.86 -13.50 14.63
#